data_3a206ade51cdeaace3a6fff4b8210e42
#
_entry.id   3a206ade51cdeaace3a6fff4b8210e42
#
_cell.length_a   1.000
_cell.length_b   1.000
_cell.length_c   1.000
_cell.angle_alpha   90.00
_cell.angle_beta   90.00
_cell.angle_gamma   90.00
#
_symmetry.space_group_name_H-M   'P 1'
#
loop_
_entity.id
_entity.type
_entity.pdbx_description
1 polymer ?
#
loop_
_entity_poly.entity_id
_entity_poly.type
_entity_poly.pdbx_seq_one_letter_code
_entity_poly.pdbx_strand_id
1 'polypeptide(L)'
;MITAIILAAGESKRMGEPKMLMPWGKSTVLQTVISTFQASGVKDILVVTGGAHQQVEELIGRTVEIVFNENYQTGEMLSSIQLGLSVKKREASAALICLGDQPQVEERSVRSVCNAFLAGKSEIVVPSYEMQRGHPWLVARPMWDEILA
;
A
#
# COMPACT_ATOMS: atom_id res chain seq x y z
N MET A 1 16.24 -2.28 -1.45
CA MET A 1 15.03 -2.06 -2.29
C MET A 1 13.86 -1.70 -1.40
N ILE A 2 13.11 -0.68 -1.81
CA ILE A 2 11.89 -0.27 -1.11
C ILE A 2 10.69 -0.86 -1.86
N THR A 3 9.81 -1.57 -1.16
CA THR A 3 8.57 -2.11 -1.73
C THR A 3 7.39 -1.26 -1.30
N ALA A 4 6.38 -1.14 -2.16
CA ALA A 4 5.10 -0.54 -1.78
C ALA A 4 4.09 -1.66 -1.51
N ILE A 5 3.45 -1.59 -0.35
CA ILE A 5 2.37 -2.51 0.02
C ILE A 5 1.07 -1.70 0.02
N ILE A 6 0.22 -1.96 -0.95
CA ILE A 6 -1.05 -1.27 -1.11
C ILE A 6 -2.17 -2.15 -0.56
N LEU A 7 -2.87 -1.65 0.44
CA LEU A 7 -3.91 -2.39 1.13
C LEU A 7 -5.24 -2.22 0.40
N ALA A 8 -5.75 -3.31 -0.16
CA ALA A 8 -6.99 -3.36 -0.92
C ALA A 8 -7.89 -4.50 -0.44
N ALA A 9 -7.79 -4.87 0.85
CA ALA A 9 -8.51 -6.00 1.43
C ALA A 9 -9.86 -5.62 2.04
N GLY A 10 -10.14 -4.34 2.24
CA GLY A 10 -11.37 -3.89 2.87
C GLY A 10 -12.60 -4.11 2.01
N GLU A 11 -13.74 -4.32 2.67
CA GLU A 11 -15.05 -4.33 2.02
C GLU A 11 -15.72 -2.99 2.26
N SER A 12 -16.09 -2.29 1.19
CA SER A 12 -16.82 -1.03 1.28
C SER A 12 -18.32 -1.31 1.22
N LYS A 13 -18.88 -1.73 2.33
CA LYS A 13 -20.31 -2.10 2.42
C LYS A 13 -21.28 -0.94 2.23
N ARG A 14 -20.81 0.28 2.43
CA ARG A 14 -21.67 1.48 2.40
C ARG A 14 -22.09 1.91 1.01
N MET A 15 -21.35 1.53 -0.02
CA MET A 15 -21.54 2.01 -1.39
C MET A 15 -21.93 0.91 -2.37
N GLY A 16 -22.13 -0.32 -1.91
CA GLY A 16 -22.47 -1.47 -2.76
C GLY A 16 -21.32 -1.97 -3.63
N GLU A 17 -20.29 -1.16 -3.83
CA GLU A 17 -19.07 -1.51 -4.56
C GLU A 17 -17.84 -1.10 -3.77
N PRO A 18 -16.73 -1.83 -3.88
CA PRO A 18 -15.48 -1.41 -3.25
C PRO A 18 -15.04 -0.05 -3.77
N LYS A 19 -14.73 0.88 -2.85
CA LYS A 19 -14.32 2.23 -3.21
C LYS A 19 -13.12 2.24 -4.16
N MET A 20 -12.16 1.32 -3.96
CA MET A 20 -10.95 1.24 -4.76
C MET A 20 -11.21 0.91 -6.24
N LEU A 21 -12.36 0.31 -6.57
CA LEU A 21 -12.72 -0.03 -7.94
C LEU A 21 -13.58 1.03 -8.62
N MET A 22 -13.94 2.09 -7.92
CA MET A 22 -14.75 3.16 -8.47
C MET A 22 -13.96 3.99 -9.49
N PRO A 23 -14.64 4.55 -10.50
CA PRO A 23 -13.97 5.42 -11.47
C PRO A 23 -13.31 6.64 -10.80
N TRP A 24 -12.14 6.99 -11.30
CA TRP A 24 -11.40 8.17 -10.89
C TRP A 24 -10.70 8.74 -12.12
N GLY A 25 -11.23 9.82 -12.65
CA GLY A 25 -10.76 10.33 -13.94
C GLY A 25 -11.00 9.33 -15.05
N LYS A 26 -9.93 8.96 -15.77
CA LYS A 26 -9.97 7.97 -16.87
C LYS A 26 -9.65 6.54 -16.39
N SER A 27 -9.51 6.36 -15.10
CA SER A 27 -9.00 5.13 -14.50
C SER A 27 -9.89 4.75 -13.31
N THR A 28 -9.39 3.93 -12.40
CA THR A 28 -10.04 3.64 -11.13
C THR A 28 -9.22 4.22 -9.98
N VAL A 29 -9.81 4.26 -8.79
CA VAL A 29 -9.12 4.73 -7.58
C VAL A 29 -7.84 3.92 -7.36
N LEU A 30 -7.91 2.59 -7.40
CA LEU A 30 -6.75 1.72 -7.17
C LEU A 30 -5.67 1.90 -8.23
N GLN A 31 -6.06 1.96 -9.51
CA GLN A 31 -5.09 2.17 -10.59
C GLN A 31 -4.38 3.51 -10.44
N THR A 32 -5.08 4.54 -9.97
CA THR A 32 -4.49 5.85 -9.72
C THR A 32 -3.44 5.78 -8.61
N VAL A 33 -3.73 5.08 -7.52
CA VAL A 33 -2.76 4.87 -6.42
C VAL A 33 -1.52 4.15 -6.95
N ILE A 34 -1.69 3.06 -7.69
CA ILE A 34 -0.58 2.30 -8.26
C ILE A 34 0.26 3.19 -9.18
N SER A 35 -0.38 3.95 -10.06
CA SER A 35 0.32 4.85 -10.99
C SER A 35 1.15 5.90 -10.26
N THR A 36 0.65 6.42 -9.15
CA THR A 36 1.39 7.38 -8.33
C THR A 36 2.69 6.79 -7.80
N PHE A 37 2.66 5.55 -7.30
CA PHE A 37 3.86 4.88 -6.83
C PHE A 37 4.83 4.59 -7.98
N GLN A 38 4.33 4.13 -9.11
CA GLN A 38 5.17 3.87 -10.29
C GLN A 38 5.85 5.16 -10.78
N ALA A 39 5.09 6.25 -10.85
CA ALA A 39 5.64 7.55 -11.26
C ALA A 39 6.65 8.11 -10.25
N SER A 40 6.55 7.71 -9.00
CA SER A 40 7.50 8.09 -7.94
C SER A 40 8.80 7.28 -8.00
N GLY A 41 8.92 6.31 -8.89
CA GLY A 41 10.11 5.48 -9.03
C GLY A 41 10.09 4.20 -8.19
N VAL A 42 8.99 3.88 -7.53
CA VAL A 42 8.84 2.64 -6.78
C VAL A 42 8.47 1.54 -7.77
N LYS A 43 9.39 0.61 -7.99
CA LYS A 43 9.22 -0.45 -8.99
C LYS A 43 8.60 -1.72 -8.43
N ASP A 44 8.80 -1.99 -7.16
CA ASP A 44 8.27 -3.19 -6.52
C ASP A 44 6.99 -2.85 -5.77
N ILE A 45 5.86 -3.31 -6.28
CA ILE A 45 4.53 -2.99 -5.74
C ILE A 45 3.79 -4.29 -5.49
N LEU A 46 3.28 -4.45 -4.27
CA LEU A 46 2.45 -5.58 -3.86
C LEU A 46 1.08 -5.04 -3.44
N VAL A 47 0.03 -5.59 -4.00
CA VAL A 47 -1.34 -5.27 -3.60
C VAL A 47 -1.90 -6.42 -2.77
N VAL A 48 -2.36 -6.12 -1.55
CA VAL A 48 -3.00 -7.11 -0.67
C VAL A 48 -4.50 -7.01 -0.85
N THR A 49 -5.12 -8.10 -1.31
CA THR A 49 -6.55 -8.13 -1.63
C THR A 49 -7.35 -8.89 -0.58
N GLY A 50 -8.67 -8.75 -0.65
CA GLY A 50 -9.61 -9.41 0.26
C GLY A 50 -10.94 -9.66 -0.43
N GLY A 51 -12.02 -9.03 0.06
CA GLY A 51 -13.37 -9.27 -0.44
C GLY A 51 -13.58 -9.05 -1.93
N ALA A 52 -12.80 -8.16 -2.55
CA ALA A 52 -12.87 -7.87 -3.98
C ALA A 52 -11.69 -8.46 -4.76
N HIS A 53 -11.09 -9.55 -4.25
CA HIS A 53 -9.89 -10.15 -4.83
C HIS A 53 -10.03 -10.42 -6.34
N GLN A 54 -11.13 -11.03 -6.76
CA GLN A 54 -11.32 -11.40 -8.17
C GLN A 54 -11.38 -10.15 -9.07
N GLN A 55 -12.13 -9.14 -8.67
CA GLN A 55 -12.26 -7.91 -9.44
C GLN A 55 -10.93 -7.16 -9.51
N VAL A 56 -10.19 -7.12 -8.41
CA VAL A 56 -8.88 -6.48 -8.37
C VAL A 56 -7.90 -7.23 -9.26
N GLU A 57 -7.88 -8.55 -9.19
CA GLU A 57 -7.01 -9.38 -10.03
C GLU A 57 -7.28 -9.17 -11.52
N GLU A 58 -8.54 -9.12 -11.92
CA GLU A 58 -8.92 -8.86 -13.31
C GLU A 58 -8.45 -7.48 -13.78
N LEU A 59 -8.50 -6.48 -12.87
CA LEU A 59 -8.17 -5.11 -13.21
C LEU A 59 -6.66 -4.88 -13.34
N ILE A 60 -5.85 -5.44 -12.43
CA ILE A 60 -4.43 -5.09 -12.30
C ILE A 60 -3.47 -6.28 -12.27
N GLY A 61 -3.98 -7.51 -12.35
CA GLY A 61 -3.21 -8.73 -12.06
C GLY A 61 -1.96 -8.96 -12.88
N ARG A 62 -1.81 -8.28 -14.02
CA ARG A 62 -0.63 -8.41 -14.87
C ARG A 62 0.37 -7.27 -14.72
N THR A 63 0.03 -6.24 -13.97
CA THR A 63 0.87 -5.05 -13.84
C THR A 63 1.64 -5.01 -12.54
N VAL A 64 1.12 -5.63 -11.48
CA VAL A 64 1.73 -5.66 -10.15
C VAL A 64 1.52 -7.02 -9.52
N GLU A 65 2.31 -7.30 -8.49
CA GLU A 65 2.15 -8.50 -7.68
C GLU A 65 0.92 -8.38 -6.78
N ILE A 66 0.18 -9.48 -6.61
CA ILE A 66 -1.03 -9.51 -5.79
C ILE A 66 -0.94 -10.68 -4.81
N VAL A 67 -1.37 -10.47 -3.58
CA VAL A 67 -1.56 -11.54 -2.60
C VAL A 67 -2.94 -11.41 -1.96
N PHE A 68 -3.61 -12.55 -1.77
CA PHE A 68 -4.94 -12.61 -1.19
C PHE A 68 -4.86 -12.81 0.33
N ASN A 69 -5.52 -11.95 1.10
CA ASN A 69 -5.63 -12.11 2.54
C ASN A 69 -6.89 -12.92 2.87
N GLU A 70 -6.71 -14.19 3.22
CA GLU A 70 -7.81 -15.08 3.59
C GLU A 70 -8.56 -14.60 4.84
N ASN A 71 -7.92 -13.82 5.69
CA ASN A 71 -8.47 -13.32 6.94
C ASN A 71 -9.04 -11.89 6.81
N TYR A 72 -9.39 -11.48 5.60
CA TYR A 72 -9.82 -10.09 5.36
C TYR A 72 -11.07 -9.70 6.16
N GLN A 73 -11.95 -10.65 6.49
CA GLN A 73 -13.17 -10.37 7.23
C GLN A 73 -12.96 -10.18 8.73
N THR A 74 -11.96 -10.84 9.30
CA THR A 74 -11.76 -10.90 10.75
C THR A 74 -10.47 -10.26 11.22
N GLY A 75 -9.47 -10.15 10.34
CA GLY A 75 -8.11 -9.78 10.70
C GLY A 75 -7.81 -8.28 10.70
N GLU A 76 -8.74 -7.45 10.34
CA GLU A 76 -8.57 -6.00 10.22
C GLU A 76 -7.39 -5.60 9.31
N MET A 77 -7.05 -4.33 9.31
CA MET A 77 -5.95 -3.78 8.50
C MET A 77 -4.61 -4.40 8.86
N LEU A 78 -4.38 -4.65 10.14
CA LEU A 78 -3.11 -5.20 10.61
C LEU A 78 -2.78 -6.54 9.96
N SER A 79 -3.78 -7.42 9.78
CA SER A 79 -3.54 -8.71 9.14
C SER A 79 -3.05 -8.57 7.71
N SER A 80 -3.56 -7.58 6.97
CA SER A 80 -3.11 -7.29 5.61
C SER A 80 -1.70 -6.74 5.58
N ILE A 81 -1.35 -5.87 6.51
CA ILE A 81 0.01 -5.34 6.64
C ILE A 81 0.98 -6.48 6.94
N GLN A 82 0.63 -7.34 7.89
CA GLN A 82 1.47 -8.48 8.28
C GLN A 82 1.69 -9.43 7.09
N LEU A 83 0.65 -9.72 6.34
CA LEU A 83 0.76 -10.58 5.17
C LEU A 83 1.70 -9.97 4.13
N GLY A 84 1.53 -8.70 3.81
CA GLY A 84 2.38 -8.01 2.85
C GLY A 84 3.85 -7.99 3.27
N LEU A 85 4.13 -7.70 4.54
CA LEU A 85 5.49 -7.72 5.06
C LEU A 85 6.09 -9.12 5.02
N SER A 86 5.31 -10.17 5.33
CA SER A 86 5.77 -11.56 5.27
C SER A 86 6.19 -11.94 3.85
N VAL A 87 5.40 -11.55 2.85
CA VAL A 87 5.69 -11.84 1.45
C VAL A 87 6.99 -11.16 1.01
N LYS A 88 7.27 -9.95 1.50
CA LYS A 88 8.43 -9.15 1.09
C LYS A 88 9.64 -9.25 2.01
N LYS A 89 9.58 -10.06 3.03
CA LYS A 89 10.60 -10.11 4.09
C LYS A 89 12.03 -10.34 3.60
N ARG A 90 12.22 -11.11 2.52
CA ARG A 90 13.55 -11.45 2.02
C ARG A 90 14.12 -10.43 1.05
N GLU A 91 13.30 -9.61 0.42
CA GLU A 91 13.70 -8.80 -0.71
C GLU A 91 13.83 -7.32 -0.38
N ALA A 92 13.02 -6.81 0.53
CA ALA A 92 12.92 -5.37 0.76
C ALA A 92 13.67 -4.92 2.01
N SER A 93 14.26 -3.73 1.93
CA SER A 93 14.89 -3.06 3.07
C SER A 93 13.90 -2.18 3.84
N ALA A 94 12.82 -1.79 3.19
CA ALA A 94 11.75 -0.98 3.79
C ALA A 94 10.46 -1.17 3.00
N ALA A 95 9.33 -0.92 3.63
CA ALA A 95 8.03 -0.96 3.00
C ALA A 95 7.32 0.38 3.14
N LEU A 96 6.71 0.82 2.03
CA LEU A 96 5.75 1.91 2.01
C LEU A 96 4.37 1.28 2.15
N ILE A 97 3.62 1.68 3.17
CA ILE A 97 2.27 1.15 3.42
C ILE A 97 1.26 2.23 3.07
N CYS A 98 0.35 1.91 2.15
CA CYS A 98 -0.66 2.84 1.67
C CYS A 98 -1.99 2.15 1.49
N LEU A 99 -3.07 2.94 1.57
CA LEU A 99 -4.42 2.44 1.34
C LEU A 99 -4.79 2.57 -0.13
N GLY A 100 -5.33 1.48 -0.70
CA GLY A 100 -5.72 1.44 -2.11
C GLY A 100 -6.94 2.28 -2.47
N ASP A 101 -7.62 2.83 -1.47
CA ASP A 101 -8.79 3.69 -1.64
C ASP A 101 -8.49 5.18 -1.44
N GLN A 102 -7.21 5.56 -1.42
CA GLN A 102 -6.79 6.97 -1.23
C GLN A 102 -6.05 7.50 -2.46
N PRO A 103 -6.78 7.97 -3.48
CA PRO A 103 -6.14 8.46 -4.71
C PRO A 103 -5.44 9.82 -4.53
N GLN A 104 -5.62 10.47 -3.39
CA GLN A 104 -5.03 11.77 -3.09
C GLN A 104 -3.52 11.71 -2.78
N VAL A 105 -2.96 10.52 -2.63
CA VAL A 105 -1.52 10.36 -2.39
C VAL A 105 -0.74 10.95 -3.56
N GLU A 106 0.20 11.85 -3.26
CA GLU A 106 0.98 12.56 -4.27
C GLU A 106 2.37 11.96 -4.45
N GLU A 107 2.88 11.99 -5.68
CA GLU A 107 4.25 11.57 -5.98
C GLU A 107 5.27 12.27 -5.09
N ARG A 108 5.07 13.57 -4.84
CA ARG A 108 5.95 14.37 -3.99
C ARG A 108 6.05 13.79 -2.58
N SER A 109 4.93 13.35 -2.02
CA SER A 109 4.91 12.72 -0.69
C SER A 109 5.65 11.39 -0.69
N VAL A 110 5.45 10.56 -1.70
CA VAL A 110 6.14 9.27 -1.82
C VAL A 110 7.64 9.47 -1.92
N ARG A 111 8.09 10.37 -2.78
CA ARG A 111 9.52 10.67 -2.95
C ARG A 111 10.14 11.24 -1.70
N SER A 112 9.44 12.14 -1.02
CA SER A 112 9.91 12.77 0.21
C SER A 112 10.14 11.72 1.32
N VAL A 113 9.20 10.79 1.47
CA VAL A 113 9.31 9.71 2.47
C VAL A 113 10.47 8.79 2.14
N CYS A 114 10.62 8.39 0.88
CA CYS A 114 11.74 7.55 0.44
C CYS A 114 13.08 8.23 0.66
N ASN A 115 13.19 9.51 0.30
CA ASN A 115 14.43 10.29 0.47
C ASN A 115 14.81 10.43 1.95
N ALA A 116 13.84 10.66 2.82
CA ALA A 116 14.08 10.75 4.25
C ALA A 116 14.63 9.42 4.81
N PHE A 117 14.11 8.29 4.34
CA PHE A 117 14.62 6.98 4.72
C PHE A 117 16.05 6.76 4.22
N LEU A 118 16.30 7.08 2.94
CA LEU A 118 17.61 6.89 2.33
C LEU A 118 18.68 7.78 2.96
N ALA A 119 18.28 8.90 3.57
CA ALA A 119 19.18 9.77 4.32
C ALA A 119 19.59 9.16 5.68
N GLY A 120 19.04 8.02 6.05
CA GLY A 120 19.44 7.26 7.24
C GLY A 120 18.99 7.81 8.57
N LYS A 121 17.98 8.67 8.58
CA LYS A 121 17.60 9.40 9.80
C LYS A 121 16.55 8.70 10.66
N SER A 122 15.83 7.71 10.13
CA SER A 122 14.74 7.09 10.89
C SER A 122 14.34 5.74 10.32
N GLU A 123 13.84 4.85 11.19
CA GLU A 123 13.30 3.55 10.81
C GLU A 123 11.82 3.61 10.46
N ILE A 124 11.14 4.68 10.87
CA ILE A 124 9.74 4.93 10.54
C ILE A 124 9.64 6.37 10.02
N VAL A 125 9.10 6.53 8.83
CA VAL A 125 8.90 7.84 8.22
C VAL A 125 7.42 8.00 7.87
N VAL A 126 6.79 9.05 8.37
CA VAL A 126 5.39 9.35 8.13
C VAL A 126 5.30 10.78 7.57
N PRO A 127 4.66 10.98 6.41
CA PRO A 127 4.48 12.32 5.90
C PRO A 127 3.52 13.10 6.79
N SER A 128 3.80 14.39 6.96
CA SER A 128 2.94 15.29 7.73
C SER A 128 2.50 16.44 6.82
N TYR A 129 1.21 16.71 6.81
CA TYR A 129 0.64 17.83 6.08
C TYR A 129 -0.33 18.56 6.99
N GLU A 130 -0.05 19.85 7.22
CA GLU A 130 -0.83 20.70 8.13
C GLU A 130 -1.02 20.06 9.52
N MET A 131 0.06 19.49 10.07
CA MET A 131 0.08 18.83 11.37
C MET A 131 -0.70 17.52 11.43
N GLN A 132 -1.21 17.02 10.30
CA GLN A 132 -1.88 15.73 10.21
C GLN A 132 -1.00 14.70 9.54
N ARG A 133 -1.02 13.47 10.07
CA ARG A 133 -0.27 12.34 9.50
C ARG A 133 -0.98 11.80 8.27
N GLY A 134 -0.24 11.68 7.19
CA GLY A 134 -0.77 11.13 5.93
C GLY A 134 -0.19 9.78 5.58
N HIS A 135 -0.40 9.36 4.36
CA HIS A 135 0.18 8.17 3.77
C HIS A 135 1.05 8.57 2.58
N PRO A 136 2.01 7.73 2.16
CA PRO A 136 2.32 6.40 2.70
C PRO A 136 3.14 6.47 3.98
N TRP A 137 3.09 5.40 4.76
CA TRP A 137 4.00 5.22 5.89
C TRP A 137 5.16 4.35 5.43
N LEU A 138 6.39 4.77 5.72
CA LEU A 138 7.55 3.93 5.46
C LEU A 138 8.00 3.30 6.76
N VAL A 139 8.20 1.97 6.72
CA VAL A 139 8.68 1.19 7.87
C VAL A 139 9.90 0.40 7.42
N ALA A 140 11.05 0.68 8.04
CA ALA A 140 12.29 -0.03 7.76
C ALA A 140 12.22 -1.48 8.27
N ARG A 141 12.91 -2.36 7.60
CA ARG A 141 12.88 -3.80 7.89
C ARG A 141 13.16 -4.18 9.34
N PRO A 142 14.09 -3.55 10.07
CA PRO A 142 14.31 -3.91 11.47
C PRO A 142 13.06 -3.80 12.35
N MET A 143 12.09 -2.97 11.96
CA MET A 143 10.85 -2.79 12.71
C MET A 143 9.78 -3.84 12.36
N TRP A 144 9.96 -4.62 11.30
CA TRP A 144 8.94 -5.56 10.85
C TRP A 144 8.67 -6.68 11.82
N ASP A 145 9.69 -7.13 12.57
CA ASP A 145 9.53 -8.23 13.53
C ASP A 145 8.54 -7.88 14.63
N GLU A 146 8.49 -6.63 15.04
CA GLU A 146 7.52 -6.17 16.04
C GLU A 146 6.10 -6.19 15.47
N ILE A 147 5.93 -5.83 14.20
CA ILE A 147 4.63 -5.84 13.53
C ILE A 147 4.15 -7.27 13.29
N LEU A 148 5.09 -8.18 12.97
CA LEU A 148 4.81 -9.58 12.67
C LEU A 148 4.60 -10.43 13.91
N ALA A 149 4.98 -9.93 15.08
CA ALA A 149 4.90 -10.67 16.35
C ALA A 149 3.45 -10.93 16.81
#